data_1dc37cd75c85a5d4262812847de3c166
#
_entry.id   1dc37cd75c85a5d4262812847de3c166
#
_cell.length_a   1.000
_cell.length_b   1.000
_cell.length_c   1.000
_cell.angle_alpha   90.00
_cell.angle_beta   90.00
_cell.angle_gamma   90.00
#
_symmetry.space_group_name_H-M   'P 1'
#
loop_
_entity.id
_entity.type
_entity.pdbx_description
1 polymer ?
#
loop_
_entity_poly.entity_id
_entity_poly.type
_entity_poly.pdbx_seq_one_letter_code
_entity_poly.pdbx_strand_id
1 'polypeptide(L)'
;MCSTTSTARPSPASRCSDHEEIDVSSNPLLVGAVAYTANVVPIWEGMRDYFADTDAPIDFILFSNYGRQVDALLAGTVDLAWNTNLAWVRTVGQTDGACRALAMRDTDTVFQTVLVARTGSNLDGLESLRGRRLALGSQDSAQAAILPVHYLQQAGLGADSVELLRINSDVGKHGDTGRSELDALRAVLDDRADAAAIGINTWESIGREELMPGAFEAFWTSPTYSHCNFTALPGLDADRTDPWVEALFAMDWENPRHREVLEMEGLRQWVPPQLDGYASLFEAVEAQHISHRW
;
A
#
# COMPACT_ATOMS: atom_id res chain seq x y z
N MET A 1 4.97 50.00 81.75
CA MET A 1 5.04 50.58 80.41
C MET A 1 5.86 49.57 79.58
N CYS A 2 5.22 48.72 78.85
CA CYS A 2 5.92 47.76 78.06
C CYS A 2 5.07 47.65 76.73
N SER A 3 5.63 48.17 75.66
CA SER A 3 5.05 48.19 74.29
C SER A 3 5.34 46.85 73.65
N THR A 4 4.30 46.12 73.23
CA THR A 4 4.44 44.93 72.43
C THR A 4 4.12 45.26 70.96
N THR A 5 5.16 45.22 70.13
CA THR A 5 5.04 45.33 68.67
C THR A 5 4.72 43.95 68.10
N SER A 6 3.57 43.88 67.45
CA SER A 6 3.14 42.69 66.70
C SER A 6 3.72 42.76 65.27
N THR A 7 4.51 41.76 64.91
CA THR A 7 5.00 41.55 63.56
C THR A 7 4.11 40.56 62.83
N ALA A 8 3.36 41.09 61.82
CA ALA A 8 2.58 40.25 60.90
C ALA A 8 3.51 39.52 59.93
N ARG A 9 3.35 38.21 59.79
CA ARG A 9 4.00 37.40 58.77
C ARG A 9 3.24 37.52 57.43
N PRO A 10 3.93 37.66 56.30
CA PRO A 10 3.28 37.60 55.00
C PRO A 10 2.87 36.17 54.66
N SER A 11 1.66 36.00 54.12
CA SER A 11 1.08 34.77 53.58
C SER A 11 1.85 34.30 52.33
N PRO A 12 2.06 33.01 52.11
CA PRO A 12 2.71 32.56 50.86
C PRO A 12 1.73 32.70 49.68
N ALA A 13 2.18 33.42 48.67
CA ALA A 13 1.50 33.51 47.38
C ALA A 13 1.35 32.10 46.76
N SER A 14 0.12 31.76 46.39
CA SER A 14 -0.19 30.61 45.60
C SER A 14 0.52 30.71 44.24
N ARG A 15 1.47 29.81 43.99
CA ARG A 15 1.96 29.56 42.65
C ARG A 15 0.84 28.87 41.88
N CYS A 16 0.24 29.58 40.94
CA CYS A 16 -0.45 28.96 39.84
C CYS A 16 0.60 28.07 39.11
N SER A 17 0.36 26.80 39.12
CA SER A 17 1.01 25.89 38.18
C SER A 17 0.50 26.21 36.80
N ASP A 18 1.33 26.85 36.00
CA ASP A 18 1.16 26.90 34.55
C ASP A 18 1.24 25.43 34.08
N HIS A 19 0.09 24.81 33.93
CA HIS A 19 0.01 23.63 33.07
C HIS A 19 0.22 24.16 31.65
N GLU A 20 1.43 24.01 31.12
CA GLU A 20 1.62 24.04 29.68
C GLU A 20 0.64 23.02 29.10
N GLU A 21 -0.40 23.50 28.45
CA GLU A 21 -1.18 22.69 27.53
C GLU A 21 -0.18 22.18 26.49
N ILE A 22 0.13 20.87 26.56
CA ILE A 22 0.89 20.23 25.51
C ILE A 22 0.04 20.36 24.25
N ASP A 23 0.50 21.19 23.33
CA ASP A 23 -0.12 21.36 22.02
C ASP A 23 -0.03 20.02 21.28
N VAL A 24 -1.13 19.27 21.34
CA VAL A 24 -1.25 17.95 20.70
C VAL A 24 -1.17 18.05 19.17
N SER A 25 -1.36 19.27 18.61
CA SER A 25 -1.26 19.56 17.17
C SER A 25 0.18 19.45 16.63
N SER A 26 1.18 19.54 17.51
CA SER A 26 2.61 19.49 17.15
C SER A 26 3.22 18.07 17.12
N ASN A 27 2.44 17.03 17.47
CA ASN A 27 2.96 15.67 17.49
C ASN A 27 2.90 15.06 16.07
N PRO A 28 4.03 14.61 15.47
CA PRO A 28 4.05 14.04 14.13
C PRO A 28 3.02 12.92 13.97
N LEU A 29 2.38 12.82 12.80
CA LEU A 29 1.61 11.63 12.44
C LEU A 29 2.59 10.47 12.20
N LEU A 30 2.36 9.35 12.86
CA LEU A 30 3.20 8.17 12.71
C LEU A 30 2.64 7.28 11.60
N VAL A 31 3.40 7.12 10.52
CA VAL A 31 3.00 6.35 9.33
C VAL A 31 3.66 4.99 9.34
N GLY A 32 2.87 3.94 9.17
CA GLY A 32 3.36 2.58 8.95
C GLY A 32 3.53 2.28 7.46
N ALA A 33 4.67 1.68 7.08
CA ALA A 33 4.92 1.18 5.73
C ALA A 33 5.66 -0.16 5.77
N VAL A 34 5.65 -0.92 4.67
CA VAL A 34 6.34 -2.21 4.59
C VAL A 34 7.65 -2.06 3.82
N ALA A 35 8.74 -2.49 4.44
CA ALA A 35 10.06 -2.55 3.80
C ALA A 35 10.19 -3.83 2.96
N TYR A 36 9.63 -3.85 1.76
CA TYR A 36 9.74 -4.97 0.84
C TYR A 36 11.10 -4.99 0.08
N THR A 37 11.73 -3.82 -0.09
CA THR A 37 13.09 -3.65 -0.65
C THR A 37 13.86 -2.58 0.12
N ALA A 38 15.17 -2.50 -0.12
CA ALA A 38 16.02 -1.47 0.49
C ALA A 38 15.66 -0.04 0.03
N ASN A 39 15.08 0.12 -1.15
CA ASN A 39 14.70 1.42 -1.73
C ASN A 39 13.55 2.09 -0.97
N VAL A 40 12.81 1.37 -0.14
CA VAL A 40 11.71 1.93 0.67
C VAL A 40 12.21 2.95 1.70
N VAL A 41 13.42 2.75 2.24
CA VAL A 41 13.99 3.67 3.26
C VAL A 41 14.14 5.10 2.73
N PRO A 42 14.86 5.37 1.62
CA PRO A 42 15.01 6.72 1.10
C PRO A 42 13.68 7.37 0.67
N ILE A 43 12.68 6.59 0.25
CA ILE A 43 11.34 7.11 -0.04
C ILE A 43 10.73 7.74 1.22
N TRP A 44 10.70 6.99 2.31
CA TRP A 44 10.09 7.47 3.57
C TRP A 44 10.92 8.55 4.26
N GLU A 45 12.24 8.53 4.10
CA GLU A 45 13.09 9.65 4.52
C GLU A 45 12.75 10.94 3.74
N GLY A 46 12.60 10.84 2.41
CA GLY A 46 12.17 11.96 1.57
C GLY A 46 10.77 12.47 1.90
N MET A 47 9.82 11.58 2.18
CA MET A 47 8.49 11.96 2.66
C MET A 47 8.56 12.70 4.00
N ARG A 48 9.30 12.20 4.98
CA ARG A 48 9.48 12.85 6.28
C ARG A 48 10.12 14.23 6.13
N ASP A 49 11.14 14.34 5.30
CA ASP A 49 11.84 15.62 5.07
C ASP A 49 10.92 16.63 4.39
N TYR A 50 10.06 16.22 3.46
CA TYR A 50 9.04 17.07 2.87
C TYR A 50 8.06 17.59 3.91
N PHE A 51 7.51 16.70 4.75
CA PHE A 51 6.51 17.07 5.76
C PHE A 51 7.10 17.87 6.94
N ALA A 52 8.42 17.81 7.18
CA ALA A 52 9.08 18.59 8.23
C ALA A 52 8.96 20.10 8.00
N ASP A 53 8.80 20.53 6.75
CA ASP A 53 8.62 21.95 6.37
C ASP A 53 7.12 22.36 6.31
N THR A 54 6.19 21.50 6.77
CA THR A 54 4.73 21.75 6.78
C THR A 54 4.18 21.82 8.20
N ASP A 55 2.92 22.24 8.33
CA ASP A 55 2.19 22.23 9.61
C ASP A 55 1.72 20.82 10.05
N ALA A 56 2.01 19.78 9.25
CA ALA A 56 1.59 18.40 9.48
C ALA A 56 2.78 17.44 9.40
N PRO A 57 3.79 17.55 10.31
CA PRO A 57 4.97 16.70 10.28
C PRO A 57 4.60 15.23 10.44
N ILE A 58 5.41 14.34 9.82
CA ILE A 58 5.30 12.90 9.99
C ILE A 58 6.58 12.29 10.54
N ASP A 59 6.44 11.11 11.11
CA ASP A 59 7.51 10.13 11.27
C ASP A 59 7.00 8.77 10.77
N PHE A 60 7.88 7.77 10.66
CA PHE A 60 7.47 6.50 10.09
C PHE A 60 8.06 5.28 10.81
N ILE A 61 7.34 4.15 10.72
CA ILE A 61 7.81 2.83 11.13
C ILE A 61 7.76 1.90 9.92
N LEU A 62 8.89 1.25 9.64
CA LEU A 62 8.98 0.24 8.60
C LEU A 62 8.73 -1.16 9.19
N PHE A 63 7.74 -1.83 8.65
CA PHE A 63 7.36 -3.19 9.04
C PHE A 63 7.95 -4.23 8.08
N SER A 64 8.16 -5.43 8.56
CA SER A 64 8.64 -6.55 7.76
C SER A 64 7.59 -7.19 6.87
N ASN A 65 6.31 -6.93 7.14
CA ASN A 65 5.17 -7.43 6.35
C ASN A 65 3.88 -6.66 6.65
N TYR A 66 2.90 -6.78 5.75
CA TYR A 66 1.61 -6.09 5.85
C TYR A 66 0.76 -6.55 7.05
N GLY A 67 0.85 -7.80 7.46
CA GLY A 67 0.14 -8.27 8.65
C GLY A 67 0.55 -7.50 9.90
N ARG A 68 1.86 -7.32 10.12
CA ARG A 68 2.38 -6.55 11.24
C ARG A 68 2.01 -5.06 11.17
N GLN A 69 2.01 -4.51 9.96
CA GLN A 69 1.59 -3.12 9.74
C GLN A 69 0.11 -2.93 10.07
N VAL A 70 -0.78 -3.80 9.57
CA VAL A 70 -2.22 -3.74 9.87
C VAL A 70 -2.49 -3.95 11.36
N ASP A 71 -1.80 -4.92 12.01
CA ASP A 71 -1.91 -5.11 13.46
C ASP A 71 -1.49 -3.85 14.24
N ALA A 72 -0.43 -3.17 13.81
CA ALA A 72 0.04 -1.92 14.43
C ALA A 72 -0.95 -0.76 14.23
N LEU A 73 -1.56 -0.65 13.05
CA LEU A 73 -2.63 0.32 12.78
C LEU A 73 -3.84 0.04 13.69
N LEU A 74 -4.34 -1.20 13.72
CA LEU A 74 -5.50 -1.58 14.54
C LEU A 74 -5.26 -1.39 16.04
N ALA A 75 -4.02 -1.53 16.48
CA ALA A 75 -3.61 -1.28 17.88
C ALA A 75 -3.37 0.20 18.19
N GLY A 76 -3.45 1.11 17.21
CA GLY A 76 -3.13 2.53 17.38
C GLY A 76 -1.64 2.80 17.63
N THR A 77 -0.75 1.87 17.23
CA THR A 77 0.71 2.06 17.33
C THR A 77 1.20 3.00 16.21
N VAL A 78 0.54 3.01 15.08
CA VAL A 78 0.70 3.98 14.01
C VAL A 78 -0.63 4.68 13.75
N ASP A 79 -0.57 5.94 13.35
CA ASP A 79 -1.76 6.76 13.03
C ASP A 79 -2.30 6.44 11.64
N LEU A 80 -1.40 6.25 10.69
CA LEU A 80 -1.69 5.96 9.29
C LEU A 80 -0.95 4.69 8.85
N ALA A 81 -1.48 3.97 7.85
CA ALA A 81 -0.78 2.89 7.19
C ALA A 81 -0.80 3.06 5.67
N TRP A 82 0.38 2.95 5.02
CA TRP A 82 0.49 2.80 3.59
C TRP A 82 0.17 1.36 3.20
N ASN A 83 -1.08 1.10 2.91
CA ASN A 83 -1.63 -0.22 2.66
C ASN A 83 -1.64 -0.57 1.18
N THR A 84 -1.29 -1.82 0.85
CA THR A 84 -1.69 -2.41 -0.42
C THR A 84 -3.21 -2.63 -0.44
N ASN A 85 -3.77 -2.90 -1.60
CA ASN A 85 -5.19 -3.16 -1.76
C ASN A 85 -5.70 -4.33 -0.89
N LEU A 86 -4.96 -5.44 -0.77
CA LEU A 86 -5.36 -6.53 0.12
C LEU A 86 -5.26 -6.12 1.60
N ALA A 87 -4.23 -5.36 1.99
CA ALA A 87 -4.12 -4.84 3.35
C ALA A 87 -5.28 -3.89 3.68
N TRP A 88 -5.69 -3.04 2.72
CA TRP A 88 -6.89 -2.22 2.81
C TRP A 88 -8.15 -3.06 3.01
N VAL A 89 -8.43 -4.05 2.12
CA VAL A 89 -9.61 -4.92 2.21
C VAL A 89 -9.67 -5.65 3.56
N ARG A 90 -8.53 -6.11 4.06
CA ARG A 90 -8.44 -6.75 5.39
C ARG A 90 -8.70 -5.78 6.52
N THR A 91 -8.22 -4.54 6.43
CA THR A 91 -8.51 -3.50 7.43
C THR A 91 -9.98 -3.16 7.43
N VAL A 92 -10.61 -3.01 6.26
CA VAL A 92 -12.07 -2.82 6.13
C VAL A 92 -12.84 -3.95 6.82
N GLY A 93 -12.47 -5.22 6.56
CA GLY A 93 -13.14 -6.38 7.17
C GLY A 93 -12.92 -6.49 8.69
N GLN A 94 -11.79 -6.01 9.22
CA GLN A 94 -11.51 -6.04 10.66
C GLN A 94 -12.08 -4.84 11.42
N THR A 95 -12.50 -3.80 10.72
CA THR A 95 -13.10 -2.58 11.29
C THR A 95 -14.59 -2.44 10.95
N ASP A 96 -15.20 -3.51 10.40
CA ASP A 96 -16.60 -3.47 9.92
C ASP A 96 -16.87 -2.26 8.99
N GLY A 97 -15.90 -1.91 8.16
CA GLY A 97 -15.98 -0.79 7.21
C GLY A 97 -15.74 0.59 7.80
N ALA A 98 -15.35 0.70 9.07
CA ALA A 98 -15.21 2.00 9.73
C ALA A 98 -13.90 2.74 9.41
N CYS A 99 -12.87 2.08 8.86
CA CYS A 99 -11.63 2.74 8.46
C CYS A 99 -11.83 3.65 7.24
N ARG A 100 -10.91 4.60 7.05
CA ARG A 100 -10.97 5.59 5.95
C ARG A 100 -9.71 5.48 5.10
N ALA A 101 -9.86 5.48 3.77
CA ALA A 101 -8.77 5.79 2.87
C ALA A 101 -8.67 7.32 2.72
N LEU A 102 -7.48 7.88 2.77
CA LEU A 102 -7.25 9.33 2.76
C LEU A 102 -6.67 9.82 1.44
N ALA A 103 -5.74 9.08 0.85
CA ALA A 103 -5.06 9.44 -0.38
C ALA A 103 -4.55 8.20 -1.10
N MET A 104 -4.32 8.34 -2.40
CA MET A 104 -3.73 7.34 -3.31
C MET A 104 -2.73 8.01 -4.25
N ARG A 105 -1.83 7.22 -4.84
CA ARG A 105 -1.08 7.66 -6.01
C ARG A 105 -2.02 7.71 -7.22
N ASP A 106 -1.79 8.62 -8.16
CA ASP A 106 -2.52 8.64 -9.43
C ASP A 106 -2.39 7.32 -10.19
N THR A 107 -1.23 6.67 -10.13
CA THR A 107 -0.96 5.35 -10.71
C THR A 107 -1.74 4.22 -10.02
N ASP A 108 -2.10 4.36 -8.75
CA ASP A 108 -2.90 3.36 -8.03
C ASP A 108 -4.39 3.37 -8.40
N THR A 109 -4.88 4.40 -9.07
CA THR A 109 -6.29 4.50 -9.51
C THR A 109 -6.58 3.68 -10.76
N VAL A 110 -5.53 3.29 -11.50
CA VAL A 110 -5.62 2.61 -12.80
C VAL A 110 -4.74 1.35 -12.85
N PHE A 111 -4.49 0.74 -11.69
CA PHE A 111 -3.67 -0.46 -11.61
C PHE A 111 -4.31 -1.64 -12.34
N GLN A 112 -3.50 -2.57 -12.85
CA GLN A 112 -3.97 -3.71 -13.63
C GLN A 112 -3.15 -4.97 -13.37
N THR A 113 -3.79 -6.11 -13.51
CA THR A 113 -3.16 -7.41 -13.67
C THR A 113 -2.87 -7.64 -15.16
N VAL A 114 -1.69 -8.11 -15.46
CA VAL A 114 -1.27 -8.48 -16.81
C VAL A 114 -0.92 -9.97 -16.85
N LEU A 115 -1.50 -10.70 -17.78
CA LEU A 115 -1.10 -12.08 -18.07
C LEU A 115 -0.14 -12.05 -19.26
N VAL A 116 1.03 -12.62 -19.04
CA VAL A 116 2.11 -12.66 -20.02
C VAL A 116 2.52 -14.09 -20.34
N ALA A 117 2.99 -14.28 -21.55
CA ALA A 117 3.55 -15.55 -22.00
C ALA A 117 4.83 -15.30 -22.80
N ARG A 118 5.56 -16.34 -23.15
CA ARG A 118 6.69 -16.25 -24.04
C ARG A 118 6.26 -15.65 -25.38
N THR A 119 7.04 -14.75 -25.92
CA THR A 119 6.81 -14.20 -27.27
C THR A 119 6.67 -15.31 -28.29
N GLY A 120 5.60 -15.27 -29.08
CA GLY A 120 5.26 -16.31 -30.06
C GLY A 120 4.53 -17.54 -29.48
N SER A 121 4.04 -17.45 -28.25
CA SER A 121 3.28 -18.54 -27.59
C SER A 121 1.93 -18.81 -28.23
N ASN A 122 1.39 -17.85 -29.00
CA ASN A 122 0.04 -17.86 -29.61
C ASN A 122 -1.08 -17.97 -28.56
N LEU A 123 -0.88 -17.49 -27.33
CA LEU A 123 -1.96 -17.29 -26.38
C LEU A 123 -2.71 -16.00 -26.69
N ASP A 124 -4.06 -16.06 -26.62
CA ASP A 124 -4.94 -14.93 -26.92
C ASP A 124 -6.17 -14.97 -26.00
N GLY A 125 -6.15 -14.15 -24.95
CA GLY A 125 -7.19 -14.07 -23.95
C GLY A 125 -7.21 -15.23 -22.94
N LEU A 126 -8.13 -15.16 -21.99
CA LEU A 126 -8.20 -16.11 -20.84
C LEU A 126 -8.49 -17.54 -21.28
N GLU A 127 -9.36 -17.76 -22.28
CA GLU A 127 -9.77 -19.09 -22.75
C GLU A 127 -8.58 -19.89 -23.30
N SER A 128 -7.53 -19.24 -23.81
CA SER A 128 -6.34 -19.92 -24.31
C SER A 128 -5.50 -20.58 -23.20
N LEU A 129 -5.81 -20.29 -21.92
CA LEU A 129 -5.18 -20.93 -20.77
C LEU A 129 -5.76 -22.32 -20.45
N ARG A 130 -6.82 -22.75 -21.12
CA ARG A 130 -7.41 -24.07 -20.89
C ARG A 130 -6.40 -25.19 -21.17
N GLY A 131 -6.15 -26.02 -20.14
CA GLY A 131 -5.15 -27.08 -20.17
C GLY A 131 -3.69 -26.59 -20.07
N ARG A 132 -3.48 -25.32 -19.70
CA ARG A 132 -2.17 -24.70 -19.54
C ARG A 132 -1.81 -24.49 -18.07
N ARG A 133 -0.53 -24.22 -17.82
CA ARG A 133 0.04 -23.90 -16.51
C ARG A 133 0.21 -22.39 -16.39
N LEU A 134 -0.41 -21.78 -15.39
CA LEU A 134 -0.29 -20.36 -15.07
C LEU A 134 0.54 -20.20 -13.78
N ALA A 135 1.70 -19.53 -13.87
CA ALA A 135 2.47 -19.13 -12.71
C ALA A 135 1.81 -17.89 -12.08
N LEU A 136 1.55 -17.98 -10.79
CA LEU A 136 1.02 -16.91 -9.95
C LEU A 136 2.11 -16.43 -8.99
N GLY A 137 2.08 -15.15 -8.62
CA GLY A 137 2.89 -14.61 -7.55
C GLY A 137 2.48 -15.12 -6.16
N SER A 138 2.91 -14.39 -5.12
CA SER A 138 2.58 -14.72 -3.74
C SER A 138 1.07 -14.80 -3.53
N GLN A 139 0.63 -15.76 -2.74
CA GLN A 139 -0.79 -16.06 -2.51
C GLN A 139 -1.61 -14.90 -1.96
N ASP A 140 -0.97 -13.92 -1.36
CA ASP A 140 -1.53 -12.69 -0.82
C ASP A 140 -1.29 -11.45 -1.72
N SER A 141 -0.79 -11.64 -2.93
CA SER A 141 -0.72 -10.60 -3.94
C SER A 141 -2.05 -10.49 -4.69
N ALA A 142 -2.67 -9.31 -4.64
CA ALA A 142 -3.89 -9.07 -5.38
C ALA A 142 -3.66 -9.19 -6.89
N GLN A 143 -2.65 -8.49 -7.42
CA GLN A 143 -2.37 -8.40 -8.87
C GLN A 143 -1.82 -9.69 -9.47
N ALA A 144 -1.04 -10.46 -8.71
CA ALA A 144 -0.34 -11.62 -9.26
C ALA A 144 -0.94 -12.97 -8.84
N ALA A 145 -1.95 -12.99 -7.95
CA ALA A 145 -2.55 -14.24 -7.49
C ALA A 145 -4.08 -14.18 -7.33
N ILE A 146 -4.61 -13.22 -6.56
CA ILE A 146 -6.02 -13.20 -6.16
C ILE A 146 -6.92 -12.80 -7.34
N LEU A 147 -6.64 -11.67 -7.96
CA LEU A 147 -7.42 -11.17 -9.11
C LEU A 147 -7.26 -12.04 -10.36
N PRO A 148 -6.06 -12.55 -10.72
CA PRO A 148 -5.95 -13.55 -11.81
C PRO A 148 -6.91 -14.73 -11.64
N VAL A 149 -6.95 -15.33 -10.44
CA VAL A 149 -7.86 -16.45 -10.16
C VAL A 149 -9.33 -16.03 -10.26
N HIS A 150 -9.67 -14.85 -9.75
CA HIS A 150 -11.01 -14.29 -9.85
C HIS A 150 -11.48 -14.13 -11.31
N TYR A 151 -10.66 -13.53 -12.16
CA TYR A 151 -11.02 -13.35 -13.57
C TYR A 151 -11.07 -14.66 -14.35
N LEU A 152 -10.21 -15.63 -14.03
CA LEU A 152 -10.33 -16.99 -14.56
C LEU A 152 -11.67 -17.63 -14.19
N GLN A 153 -12.08 -17.53 -12.93
CA GLN A 153 -13.37 -18.05 -12.47
C GLN A 153 -14.55 -17.36 -13.16
N GLN A 154 -14.51 -16.04 -13.35
CA GLN A 154 -15.53 -15.31 -14.10
C GLN A 154 -15.62 -15.76 -15.56
N ALA A 155 -14.50 -16.17 -16.17
CA ALA A 155 -14.44 -16.73 -17.51
C ALA A 155 -14.82 -18.23 -17.57
N GLY A 156 -15.28 -18.83 -16.46
CA GLY A 156 -15.60 -20.25 -16.41
C GLY A 156 -14.39 -21.19 -16.45
N LEU A 157 -13.21 -20.68 -16.08
CA LEU A 157 -11.96 -21.43 -16.00
C LEU A 157 -11.65 -21.73 -14.52
N GLY A 158 -12.15 -22.84 -14.02
CA GLY A 158 -11.86 -23.32 -12.66
C GLY A 158 -10.54 -24.08 -12.55
N ALA A 159 -10.29 -24.62 -11.36
CA ALA A 159 -9.08 -25.38 -11.03
C ALA A 159 -8.84 -26.61 -11.93
N ASP A 160 -9.91 -27.18 -12.50
CA ASP A 160 -9.83 -28.30 -13.43
C ASP A 160 -9.47 -27.88 -14.87
N SER A 161 -9.48 -26.56 -15.13
CA SER A 161 -9.25 -26.01 -16.47
C SER A 161 -7.85 -25.43 -16.64
N VAL A 162 -7.25 -24.90 -15.58
CA VAL A 162 -5.92 -24.27 -15.58
C VAL A 162 -5.12 -24.79 -14.40
N GLU A 163 -3.92 -25.29 -14.65
CA GLU A 163 -2.99 -25.68 -13.58
C GLU A 163 -2.31 -24.44 -13.00
N LEU A 164 -2.48 -24.20 -11.69
CA LEU A 164 -1.95 -23.03 -11.02
C LEU A 164 -0.64 -23.34 -10.29
N LEU A 165 0.47 -22.74 -10.74
CA LEU A 165 1.78 -22.80 -10.07
C LEU A 165 1.97 -21.55 -9.19
N ARG A 166 1.86 -21.71 -7.87
CA ARG A 166 2.02 -20.58 -6.92
C ARG A 166 3.48 -20.37 -6.52
N ILE A 167 3.96 -19.15 -6.67
CA ILE A 167 5.33 -18.72 -6.32
C ILE A 167 5.24 -17.82 -5.09
N ASN A 168 5.55 -18.35 -3.92
CA ASN A 168 5.41 -17.65 -2.64
C ASN A 168 6.75 -17.08 -2.12
N SER A 169 7.52 -16.41 -2.98
CA SER A 169 8.86 -15.91 -2.63
C SER A 169 8.85 -14.75 -1.62
N ASP A 170 7.75 -13.98 -1.54
CA ASP A 170 7.65 -12.74 -0.77
C ASP A 170 6.28 -12.55 -0.08
N VAL A 171 5.71 -13.64 0.42
CA VAL A 171 4.45 -13.59 1.19
C VAL A 171 4.55 -12.56 2.32
N GLY A 172 3.55 -11.71 2.42
CA GLY A 172 3.43 -10.67 3.44
C GLY A 172 4.18 -9.38 3.16
N LYS A 173 5.03 -9.32 2.14
CA LYS A 173 5.86 -8.13 1.83
C LYS A 173 6.03 -7.86 0.34
N HIS A 174 5.12 -8.31 -0.50
CA HIS A 174 5.14 -8.02 -1.92
C HIS A 174 4.90 -6.52 -2.17
N GLY A 175 5.74 -5.91 -2.98
CA GLY A 175 5.57 -4.54 -3.47
C GLY A 175 5.04 -4.53 -4.89
N ASP A 176 5.04 -3.35 -5.51
CA ASP A 176 4.54 -3.14 -6.88
C ASP A 176 5.35 -3.92 -7.94
N THR A 177 6.60 -4.25 -7.63
CA THR A 177 7.51 -5.05 -8.45
C THR A 177 8.04 -6.22 -7.63
N GLY A 178 7.12 -7.00 -7.04
CA GLY A 178 7.44 -8.06 -6.10
C GLY A 178 8.33 -9.15 -6.71
N ARG A 179 9.22 -9.70 -5.88
CA ARG A 179 10.12 -10.77 -6.29
C ARG A 179 9.37 -12.00 -6.81
N SER A 180 8.20 -12.31 -6.23
CA SER A 180 7.39 -13.45 -6.66
C SER A 180 6.88 -13.32 -8.09
N GLU A 181 6.63 -12.09 -8.57
CA GLU A 181 6.27 -11.83 -9.96
C GLU A 181 7.43 -12.11 -10.91
N LEU A 182 8.65 -11.65 -10.56
CA LEU A 182 9.86 -11.97 -11.32
C LEU A 182 10.17 -13.47 -11.32
N ASP A 183 9.93 -14.17 -10.21
CA ASP A 183 10.09 -15.62 -10.13
C ASP A 183 9.00 -16.37 -10.93
N ALA A 184 7.78 -15.81 -11.05
CA ALA A 184 6.73 -16.32 -11.93
C ALA A 184 7.13 -16.18 -13.42
N LEU A 185 7.72 -15.05 -13.81
CA LEU A 185 8.28 -14.87 -15.16
C LEU A 185 9.41 -15.88 -15.44
N ARG A 186 10.32 -16.11 -14.48
CA ARG A 186 11.36 -17.13 -14.59
C ARG A 186 10.77 -18.52 -14.75
N ALA A 187 9.68 -18.84 -14.07
CA ALA A 187 9.01 -20.14 -14.24
C ALA A 187 8.54 -20.36 -15.69
N VAL A 188 8.14 -19.30 -16.40
CA VAL A 188 7.82 -19.39 -17.83
C VAL A 188 9.08 -19.58 -18.68
N LEU A 189 10.17 -18.89 -18.36
CA LEU A 189 11.45 -19.07 -19.08
C LEU A 189 12.06 -20.47 -18.87
N ASP A 190 11.82 -21.07 -17.72
CA ASP A 190 12.28 -22.41 -17.35
C ASP A 190 11.34 -23.54 -17.81
N ASP A 191 10.32 -23.23 -18.63
CA ASP A 191 9.27 -24.17 -19.10
C ASP A 191 8.49 -24.87 -17.96
N ARG A 192 8.45 -24.27 -16.76
CA ARG A 192 7.64 -24.76 -15.63
C ARG A 192 6.20 -24.26 -15.68
N ALA A 193 5.96 -23.16 -16.40
CA ALA A 193 4.64 -22.60 -16.67
C ALA A 193 4.57 -22.14 -18.12
N ASP A 194 3.34 -22.04 -18.64
CA ASP A 194 3.08 -21.58 -20.01
C ASP A 194 2.81 -20.06 -20.05
N ALA A 195 2.33 -19.52 -18.92
CA ALA A 195 2.06 -18.08 -18.73
C ALA A 195 2.34 -17.67 -17.28
N ALA A 196 2.42 -16.37 -17.02
CA ALA A 196 2.55 -15.79 -15.69
C ALA A 196 1.58 -14.62 -15.48
N ALA A 197 1.15 -14.44 -14.23
CA ALA A 197 0.37 -13.28 -13.80
C ALA A 197 1.28 -12.30 -13.04
N ILE A 198 1.25 -11.02 -13.43
CA ILE A 198 2.06 -9.95 -12.86
C ILE A 198 1.24 -8.65 -12.77
N GLY A 199 1.73 -7.68 -12.01
CA GLY A 199 1.18 -6.33 -12.01
C GLY A 199 1.68 -5.50 -13.20
N ILE A 200 0.93 -4.45 -13.53
CA ILE A 200 1.28 -3.53 -14.63
C ILE A 200 2.66 -2.89 -14.42
N ASN A 201 3.03 -2.54 -13.18
CA ASN A 201 4.33 -1.95 -12.87
C ASN A 201 5.49 -2.92 -13.15
N THR A 202 5.33 -4.21 -12.84
CA THR A 202 6.30 -5.24 -13.21
C THR A 202 6.41 -5.38 -14.71
N TRP A 203 5.27 -5.39 -15.43
CA TRP A 203 5.25 -5.45 -16.89
C TRP A 203 6.02 -4.30 -17.54
N GLU A 204 5.75 -3.07 -17.07
CA GLU A 204 6.46 -1.88 -17.55
C GLU A 204 7.96 -1.89 -17.20
N SER A 205 8.30 -2.34 -15.99
CA SER A 205 9.68 -2.41 -15.50
C SER A 205 10.54 -3.37 -16.33
N ILE A 206 10.06 -4.59 -16.61
CA ILE A 206 10.85 -5.55 -17.43
C ILE A 206 11.11 -5.05 -18.86
N GLY A 207 10.22 -4.19 -19.38
CA GLY A 207 10.42 -3.55 -20.68
C GLY A 207 11.46 -2.43 -20.66
N ARG A 208 11.51 -1.64 -19.57
CA ARG A 208 12.42 -0.49 -19.42
C ARG A 208 13.84 -0.89 -19.01
N GLU A 209 13.97 -1.86 -18.11
CA GLU A 209 15.26 -2.21 -17.48
C GLU A 209 16.07 -3.25 -18.27
N GLU A 210 15.63 -3.61 -19.48
CA GLU A 210 16.26 -4.64 -20.30
C GLU A 210 16.48 -5.99 -19.59
N LEU A 211 15.75 -6.21 -18.47
CA LEU A 211 15.89 -7.45 -17.69
C LEU A 211 15.56 -8.69 -18.52
N MET A 212 14.57 -8.57 -19.42
CA MET A 212 14.11 -9.66 -20.30
C MET A 212 13.54 -9.09 -21.62
N PRO A 213 14.33 -8.33 -22.40
CA PRO A 213 13.82 -7.61 -23.56
C PRO A 213 13.27 -8.59 -24.60
N GLY A 214 12.01 -8.41 -24.99
CA GLY A 214 11.36 -9.21 -26.03
C GLY A 214 11.09 -10.67 -25.67
N ALA A 215 11.34 -11.09 -24.44
CA ALA A 215 11.10 -12.48 -24.00
C ALA A 215 9.61 -12.79 -23.80
N PHE A 216 8.82 -11.77 -23.49
CA PHE A 216 7.40 -11.90 -23.16
C PHE A 216 6.52 -11.03 -24.04
N GLU A 217 5.28 -11.46 -24.19
CA GLU A 217 4.16 -10.71 -24.74
C GLU A 217 2.98 -10.76 -23.76
N ALA A 218 2.29 -9.63 -23.59
CA ALA A 218 1.04 -9.58 -22.83
C ALA A 218 -0.09 -10.07 -23.74
N PHE A 219 -0.84 -11.08 -23.32
CA PHE A 219 -1.97 -11.62 -24.07
C PHE A 219 -3.34 -11.29 -23.44
N TRP A 220 -3.33 -10.81 -22.19
CA TRP A 220 -4.53 -10.35 -21.52
C TRP A 220 -4.18 -9.32 -20.42
N THR A 221 -5.07 -8.35 -20.24
CA THR A 221 -4.96 -7.33 -19.18
C THR A 221 -6.32 -7.16 -18.52
N SER A 222 -6.37 -7.06 -17.21
CA SER A 222 -7.59 -6.87 -16.47
C SER A 222 -8.21 -5.48 -16.69
N PRO A 223 -9.51 -5.28 -16.38
CA PRO A 223 -10.02 -3.97 -16.07
C PRO A 223 -9.15 -3.28 -15.00
N THR A 224 -9.14 -1.95 -14.98
CA THR A 224 -8.43 -1.18 -13.95
C THR A 224 -9.07 -1.35 -12.59
N TYR A 225 -8.25 -1.32 -11.53
CA TYR A 225 -8.68 -1.36 -10.14
C TYR A 225 -7.80 -0.47 -9.26
N SER A 226 -8.28 -0.15 -8.06
CA SER A 226 -7.53 0.61 -7.08
C SER A 226 -6.50 -0.26 -6.36
N HIS A 227 -5.29 0.30 -6.13
CA HIS A 227 -4.19 -0.45 -5.53
C HIS A 227 -3.85 0.08 -4.12
N CYS A 228 -2.79 0.85 -3.93
CA CYS A 228 -2.38 1.31 -2.60
C CYS A 228 -3.16 2.55 -2.13
N ASN A 229 -3.30 2.69 -0.81
CA ASN A 229 -3.84 3.89 -0.20
C ASN A 229 -3.27 4.14 1.19
N PHE A 230 -3.32 5.38 1.65
CA PHE A 230 -3.17 5.71 3.06
C PHE A 230 -4.46 5.43 3.80
N THR A 231 -4.37 4.54 4.78
CA THR A 231 -5.49 4.11 5.62
C THR A 231 -5.39 4.70 7.02
N ALA A 232 -6.50 5.26 7.53
CA ALA A 232 -6.67 5.73 8.90
C ALA A 232 -7.82 4.99 9.60
N LEU A 233 -7.75 4.84 10.92
CA LEU A 233 -8.87 4.39 11.75
C LEU A 233 -9.84 5.54 12.04
N PRO A 234 -11.12 5.24 12.39
CA PRO A 234 -12.15 6.25 12.60
C PRO A 234 -11.87 7.19 13.80
N GLY A 235 -11.03 6.76 14.76
CA GLY A 235 -10.66 7.55 15.93
C GLY A 235 -9.56 8.60 15.69
N LEU A 236 -8.96 8.64 14.50
CA LEU A 236 -7.96 9.65 14.17
C LEU A 236 -8.66 10.96 13.79
N ASP A 237 -8.31 12.04 14.48
CA ASP A 237 -8.94 13.34 14.37
C ASP A 237 -8.76 13.95 12.97
N ALA A 238 -9.82 14.58 12.44
CA ALA A 238 -9.77 15.30 11.18
C ALA A 238 -8.82 16.50 11.25
N ASP A 239 -8.75 17.17 12.40
CA ASP A 239 -7.84 18.30 12.64
C ASP A 239 -6.34 17.91 12.45
N ARG A 240 -6.01 16.62 12.56
CA ARG A 240 -4.66 16.10 12.28
C ARG A 240 -4.52 15.60 10.84
N THR A 241 -5.57 14.97 10.29
CA THR A 241 -5.50 14.35 8.96
C THR A 241 -5.71 15.34 7.82
N ASP A 242 -6.56 16.37 7.99
CA ASP A 242 -6.88 17.29 6.91
C ASP A 242 -5.68 18.16 6.50
N PRO A 243 -4.90 18.79 7.43
CA PRO A 243 -3.68 19.50 7.06
C PRO A 243 -2.63 18.57 6.40
N TRP A 244 -2.55 17.31 6.85
CA TRP A 244 -1.66 16.32 6.26
C TRP A 244 -2.06 15.97 4.82
N VAL A 245 -3.36 15.73 4.55
CA VAL A 245 -3.87 15.46 3.20
C VAL A 245 -3.67 16.67 2.30
N GLU A 246 -3.93 17.89 2.79
CA GLU A 246 -3.71 19.13 2.04
C GLU A 246 -2.24 19.27 1.66
N ALA A 247 -1.32 19.07 2.60
CA ALA A 247 0.13 19.11 2.34
C ALA A 247 0.54 18.00 1.35
N LEU A 248 0.01 16.78 1.48
CA LEU A 248 0.29 15.68 0.56
C LEU A 248 -0.12 16.03 -0.88
N PHE A 249 -1.33 16.58 -1.06
CA PHE A 249 -1.84 16.98 -2.38
C PHE A 249 -1.15 18.24 -2.94
N ALA A 250 -0.46 19.01 -2.10
CA ALA A 250 0.33 20.17 -2.52
C ALA A 250 1.73 19.80 -3.05
N MET A 251 2.12 18.52 -3.03
CA MET A 251 3.35 18.09 -3.70
C MET A 251 3.25 18.36 -5.19
N ASP A 252 4.20 19.14 -5.71
CA ASP A 252 4.20 19.65 -7.09
C ASP A 252 5.30 18.98 -7.91
N TRP A 253 4.93 18.32 -8.99
CA TRP A 253 5.86 17.69 -9.92
C TRP A 253 6.85 18.68 -10.56
N GLU A 254 6.48 19.95 -10.72
CA GLU A 254 7.35 20.96 -11.29
C GLU A 254 8.42 21.44 -10.29
N ASN A 255 8.24 21.17 -8.99
CA ASN A 255 9.27 21.40 -7.96
C ASN A 255 10.28 20.23 -7.96
N PRO A 256 11.58 20.45 -8.23
CA PRO A 256 12.57 19.37 -8.31
C PRO A 256 12.71 18.53 -7.02
N ARG A 257 12.54 19.16 -5.83
CA ARG A 257 12.62 18.43 -4.55
C ARG A 257 11.42 17.51 -4.34
N HIS A 258 10.22 17.99 -4.68
CA HIS A 258 9.01 17.15 -4.59
C HIS A 258 9.06 16.04 -5.63
N ARG A 259 9.52 16.35 -6.86
CA ARG A 259 9.65 15.37 -7.94
C ARG A 259 10.54 14.21 -7.57
N GLU A 260 11.65 14.42 -6.88
CA GLU A 260 12.56 13.35 -6.45
C GLU A 260 11.82 12.31 -5.61
N VAL A 261 10.98 12.72 -4.66
CA VAL A 261 10.16 11.84 -3.82
C VAL A 261 9.05 11.18 -4.64
N LEU A 262 8.36 11.96 -5.49
CA LEU A 262 7.28 11.46 -6.35
C LEU A 262 7.78 10.40 -7.35
N GLU A 263 8.96 10.59 -7.95
CA GLU A 263 9.60 9.62 -8.85
C GLU A 263 10.00 8.34 -8.12
N MET A 264 10.57 8.45 -6.92
CA MET A 264 10.92 7.28 -6.11
C MET A 264 9.69 6.45 -5.73
N GLU A 265 8.56 7.11 -5.44
CA GLU A 265 7.29 6.46 -5.06
C GLU A 265 6.44 6.07 -6.30
N GLY A 266 6.86 6.45 -7.50
CA GLY A 266 6.25 6.01 -8.75
C GLY A 266 4.93 6.70 -9.12
N LEU A 267 4.80 8.00 -8.83
CA LEU A 267 3.60 8.79 -9.14
C LEU A 267 3.97 10.17 -9.69
N ARG A 268 2.98 10.88 -10.22
CA ARG A 268 3.10 12.31 -10.55
C ARG A 268 2.35 13.21 -9.58
N GLN A 269 1.25 12.71 -9.01
CA GLN A 269 0.45 13.46 -8.05
C GLN A 269 -0.29 12.51 -7.11
N TRP A 270 -0.46 12.95 -5.87
CA TRP A 270 -1.38 12.33 -4.93
C TRP A 270 -2.81 12.74 -5.25
N VAL A 271 -3.76 11.80 -5.11
CA VAL A 271 -5.16 12.02 -5.47
C VAL A 271 -6.11 11.48 -4.39
N PRO A 272 -7.36 11.96 -4.33
CA PRO A 272 -8.39 11.38 -3.48
C PRO A 272 -8.61 9.90 -3.79
N PRO A 273 -8.96 9.08 -2.77
CA PRO A 273 -9.14 7.65 -2.94
C PRO A 273 -10.35 7.31 -3.83
N GLN A 274 -10.18 6.33 -4.72
CA GLN A 274 -11.24 5.79 -5.56
C GLN A 274 -11.73 4.45 -4.99
N LEU A 275 -12.70 4.50 -4.07
CA LEU A 275 -13.14 3.32 -3.33
C LEU A 275 -13.83 2.28 -4.20
N ASP A 276 -14.57 2.69 -5.23
CA ASP A 276 -15.24 1.77 -6.17
C ASP A 276 -14.25 0.88 -6.92
N GLY A 277 -13.01 1.33 -7.07
CA GLY A 277 -11.95 0.56 -7.71
C GLY A 277 -11.53 -0.71 -6.95
N TYR A 278 -11.94 -0.88 -5.69
CA TYR A 278 -11.65 -2.11 -4.93
C TYR A 278 -12.74 -3.18 -5.07
N ALA A 279 -13.85 -2.94 -5.79
CA ALA A 279 -14.99 -3.85 -5.88
C ALA A 279 -14.58 -5.27 -6.32
N SER A 280 -13.80 -5.40 -7.40
CA SER A 280 -13.33 -6.71 -7.88
C SER A 280 -12.48 -7.48 -6.86
N LEU A 281 -11.71 -6.77 -6.02
CA LEU A 281 -10.91 -7.41 -4.99
C LEU A 281 -11.76 -7.86 -3.81
N PHE A 282 -12.79 -7.09 -3.41
CA PHE A 282 -13.75 -7.53 -2.40
C PHE A 282 -14.47 -8.80 -2.86
N GLU A 283 -14.98 -8.83 -4.09
CA GLU A 283 -15.61 -10.00 -4.68
C GLU A 283 -14.65 -11.21 -4.73
N ALA A 284 -13.39 -10.99 -5.12
CA ALA A 284 -12.38 -12.03 -5.19
C ALA A 284 -12.04 -12.62 -3.82
N VAL A 285 -11.93 -11.78 -2.80
CA VAL A 285 -11.64 -12.17 -1.41
C VAL A 285 -12.79 -13.01 -0.85
N GLU A 286 -14.05 -12.61 -1.09
CA GLU A 286 -15.24 -13.35 -0.69
C GLU A 286 -15.34 -14.71 -1.42
N ALA A 287 -15.24 -14.71 -2.76
CA ALA A 287 -15.38 -15.90 -3.58
C ALA A 287 -14.28 -16.95 -3.31
N GLN A 288 -13.07 -16.51 -2.96
CA GLN A 288 -11.94 -17.39 -2.64
C GLN A 288 -11.80 -17.67 -1.13
N HIS A 289 -12.74 -17.22 -0.30
CA HIS A 289 -12.73 -17.38 1.16
C HIS A 289 -11.42 -16.93 1.83
N ILE A 290 -10.84 -15.82 1.34
CA ILE A 290 -9.60 -15.26 1.87
C ILE A 290 -9.87 -14.62 3.22
N SER A 291 -9.12 -15.00 4.25
CA SER A 291 -9.27 -14.45 5.59
C SER A 291 -8.94 -12.95 5.63
N HIS A 292 -9.75 -12.18 6.39
CA HIS A 292 -9.42 -10.80 6.72
C HIS A 292 -8.27 -10.68 7.74
N ARG A 293 -7.81 -11.80 8.31
CA ARG A 293 -6.62 -11.86 9.18
C ARG A 293 -5.47 -12.54 8.46
N TRP A 294 -4.25 -12.11 8.81
CA TRP A 294 -3.01 -12.69 8.26
C TRP A 294 -2.68 -14.04 8.89
#